data_71734547098637842f4690a7577742a6
#
_entry.id   71734547098637842f4690a7577742a6
#
_cell.length_a   1.000
_cell.length_b   1.000
_cell.length_c   1.000
_cell.angle_alpha   90.00
_cell.angle_beta   90.00
_cell.angle_gamma   90.00
#
_symmetry.space_group_name_H-M   'P 1'
#
loop_
_entity.id
_entity.type
_entity.pdbx_description
1 polymer ?
#
loop_
_entity_poly.entity_id
_entity_poly.type
_entity_poly.pdbx_seq_one_letter_code
_entity_poly.pdbx_strand_id
1 'polypeptide(L)'
;FSTENWDRPEYEVIGLMELLVSTIRKEVESLHKNNIKLHVIGDMAMLPEYARQELNEALDITKDNTGLNLVMALSYSGRWELLNAVKNIAFEVKEGRLNVEAIDQDTLQRFLCTSAFPDPELMIRTSGEFRISNFLLYQLAYAELYFTNVRWPDFRKDNLYEAILDYQGRERRFGKTGEQVTNESVSH
;
A
#
# COMPACT_ATOMS: atom_id res chain seq x y z
N PHE A 1 8.41 -4.67 -2.08
CA PHE A 1 9.26 -4.94 -3.26
C PHE A 1 8.70 -4.15 -4.45
N SER A 2 9.49 -3.22 -5.02
CA SER A 2 9.04 -2.34 -6.08
C SER A 2 9.34 -2.89 -7.47
N THR A 3 8.70 -2.32 -8.51
CA THR A 3 9.00 -2.65 -9.90
C THR A 3 10.48 -2.40 -10.25
N GLU A 4 11.09 -1.36 -9.67
CA GLU A 4 12.50 -1.02 -9.90
C GLU A 4 13.47 -2.02 -9.24
N ASN A 5 13.01 -2.82 -8.27
CA ASN A 5 13.86 -3.82 -7.63
C ASN A 5 14.20 -5.01 -8.54
N TRP A 6 13.44 -5.20 -9.64
CA TRP A 6 13.77 -6.22 -10.63
C TRP A 6 15.07 -5.94 -11.39
N ASP A 7 15.52 -4.67 -11.43
CA ASP A 7 16.80 -4.26 -12.05
C ASP A 7 18.03 -4.54 -11.15
N ARG A 8 17.82 -5.08 -9.94
CA ARG A 8 18.91 -5.48 -9.05
C ARG A 8 19.63 -6.72 -9.56
N PRO A 9 20.86 -6.99 -9.07
CA PRO A 9 21.54 -8.24 -9.37
C PRO A 9 20.65 -9.45 -9.09
N GLU A 10 20.65 -10.44 -9.99
CA GLU A 10 19.77 -11.61 -9.95
C GLU A 10 19.83 -12.35 -8.61
N TYR A 11 21.02 -12.49 -8.03
CA TYR A 11 21.19 -13.16 -6.74
C TYR A 11 20.48 -12.44 -5.58
N GLU A 12 20.40 -11.09 -5.63
CA GLU A 12 19.64 -10.32 -4.64
C GLU A 12 18.13 -10.54 -4.81
N VAL A 13 17.64 -10.52 -6.04
CA VAL A 13 16.23 -10.75 -6.35
C VAL A 13 15.80 -12.14 -5.90
N ILE A 14 16.60 -13.17 -6.21
CA ILE A 14 16.36 -14.54 -5.77
C ILE A 14 16.29 -14.60 -4.24
N GLY A 15 17.29 -14.05 -3.55
CA GLY A 15 17.33 -14.06 -2.08
C GLY A 15 16.13 -13.34 -1.45
N LEU A 16 15.67 -12.23 -2.05
CA LEU A 16 14.47 -11.52 -1.58
C LEU A 16 13.19 -12.34 -1.79
N MET A 17 13.07 -13.07 -2.90
CA MET A 17 11.91 -13.95 -3.16
C MET A 17 11.90 -15.15 -2.23
N GLU A 18 13.04 -15.78 -1.96
CA GLU A 18 13.17 -16.86 -0.98
C GLU A 18 12.80 -16.38 0.44
N LEU A 19 13.28 -15.19 0.83
CA LEU A 19 12.93 -14.57 2.10
C LEU A 19 11.41 -14.29 2.19
N LEU A 20 10.80 -13.78 1.13
CA LEU A 20 9.36 -13.54 1.07
C LEU A 20 8.59 -14.85 1.34
N VAL A 21 8.90 -15.90 0.58
CA VAL A 21 8.24 -17.21 0.69
C VAL A 21 8.41 -17.81 2.08
N SER A 22 9.65 -17.83 2.59
CA SER A 22 9.93 -18.38 3.92
C SER A 22 9.21 -17.63 5.04
N THR A 23 9.11 -16.29 4.90
CA THR A 23 8.41 -15.45 5.88
C THR A 23 6.91 -15.70 5.84
N ILE A 24 6.31 -15.79 4.65
CA ILE A 24 4.87 -16.07 4.50
C ILE A 24 4.51 -17.39 5.13
N ARG A 25 5.25 -18.48 4.81
CA ARG A 25 5.04 -19.81 5.41
C ARG A 25 5.07 -19.78 6.94
N LYS A 26 6.01 -19.02 7.48
CA LYS A 26 6.19 -18.91 8.93
C LYS A 26 5.06 -18.14 9.60
N GLU A 27 4.57 -17.07 8.96
CA GLU A 27 3.70 -16.08 9.61
C GLU A 27 2.20 -16.30 9.29
N VAL A 28 1.84 -17.03 8.23
CA VAL A 28 0.45 -17.13 7.76
C VAL A 28 -0.51 -17.68 8.81
N GLU A 29 -0.10 -18.70 9.56
CA GLU A 29 -0.92 -19.25 10.64
C GLU A 29 -1.13 -18.23 11.78
N SER A 30 -0.11 -17.43 12.09
CA SER A 30 -0.19 -16.36 13.08
C SER A 30 -1.15 -15.25 12.61
N LEU A 31 -1.07 -14.87 11.33
CA LEU A 31 -2.00 -13.92 10.73
C LEU A 31 -3.45 -14.43 10.85
N HIS A 32 -3.69 -15.68 10.49
CA HIS A 32 -5.02 -16.29 10.58
C HIS A 32 -5.55 -16.34 12.01
N LYS A 33 -4.75 -16.79 12.98
CA LYS A 33 -5.12 -16.85 14.40
C LYS A 33 -5.44 -15.47 14.99
N ASN A 34 -4.78 -14.41 14.50
CA ASN A 34 -5.04 -13.04 14.93
C ASN A 34 -6.12 -12.33 14.10
N ASN A 35 -6.87 -13.07 13.30
CA ASN A 35 -7.93 -12.54 12.44
C ASN A 35 -7.44 -11.44 11.48
N ILE A 36 -6.20 -11.53 10.99
CA ILE A 36 -5.61 -10.59 10.04
C ILE A 36 -5.85 -11.12 8.63
N LYS A 37 -6.44 -10.28 7.76
CA LYS A 37 -6.66 -10.59 6.35
C LYS A 37 -5.48 -10.10 5.53
N LEU A 38 -4.82 -11.03 4.83
CA LEU A 38 -3.73 -10.70 3.93
C LEU A 38 -4.27 -10.22 2.57
N HIS A 39 -3.65 -9.20 2.02
CA HIS A 39 -3.89 -8.70 0.66
C HIS A 39 -2.56 -8.45 -0.04
N VAL A 40 -2.58 -8.49 -1.36
CA VAL A 40 -1.41 -8.13 -2.18
C VAL A 40 -1.84 -7.12 -3.23
N ILE A 41 -1.05 -6.06 -3.40
CA ILE A 41 -1.17 -5.09 -4.50
C ILE A 41 0.11 -5.09 -5.33
N GLY A 42 -0.01 -4.78 -6.62
CA GLY A 42 1.10 -4.75 -7.58
C GLY A 42 0.98 -5.83 -8.65
N ASP A 43 2.05 -6.01 -9.43
CA ASP A 43 2.07 -6.96 -10.55
C ASP A 43 2.52 -8.35 -10.10
N MET A 44 1.57 -9.16 -9.67
CA MET A 44 1.79 -10.54 -9.26
C MET A 44 2.33 -11.42 -10.42
N ALA A 45 2.06 -11.05 -11.67
CA ALA A 45 2.52 -11.85 -12.82
C ALA A 45 4.04 -11.81 -12.99
N MET A 46 4.70 -10.77 -12.48
CA MET A 46 6.17 -10.66 -12.49
C MET A 46 6.85 -11.56 -11.45
N LEU A 47 6.11 -12.03 -10.43
CA LEU A 47 6.69 -12.88 -9.41
C LEU A 47 6.97 -14.29 -9.96
N PRO A 48 8.04 -14.97 -9.50
CA PRO A 48 8.27 -16.38 -9.82
C PRO A 48 7.09 -17.25 -9.41
N GLU A 49 6.85 -18.34 -10.16
CA GLU A 49 5.70 -19.21 -9.94
C GLU A 49 5.60 -19.74 -8.51
N TYR A 50 6.72 -20.18 -7.93
CA TYR A 50 6.76 -20.69 -6.55
C TYR A 50 6.35 -19.63 -5.52
N ALA A 51 6.70 -18.36 -5.76
CA ALA A 51 6.30 -17.26 -4.85
C ALA A 51 4.81 -16.92 -5.00
N ARG A 52 4.28 -16.95 -6.22
CA ARG A 52 2.85 -16.76 -6.47
C ARG A 52 1.99 -17.85 -5.83
N GLN A 53 2.41 -19.10 -5.93
CA GLN A 53 1.69 -20.23 -5.32
C GLN A 53 1.59 -20.05 -3.81
N GLU A 54 2.71 -19.77 -3.15
CA GLU A 54 2.74 -19.54 -1.72
C GLU A 54 1.90 -18.35 -1.26
N LEU A 55 1.95 -17.25 -2.01
CA LEU A 55 1.11 -16.08 -1.75
C LEU A 55 -0.39 -16.42 -1.90
N ASN A 56 -0.77 -17.15 -2.94
CA ASN A 56 -2.16 -17.53 -3.16
C ASN A 56 -2.68 -18.45 -2.04
N GLU A 57 -1.87 -19.39 -1.55
CA GLU A 57 -2.21 -20.22 -0.40
C GLU A 57 -2.42 -19.37 0.87
N ALA A 58 -1.53 -18.41 1.13
CA ALA A 58 -1.66 -17.52 2.27
C ALA A 58 -2.89 -16.59 2.17
N LEU A 59 -3.18 -16.07 0.98
CA LEU A 59 -4.39 -15.29 0.71
C LEU A 59 -5.64 -16.14 0.96
N ASP A 60 -5.66 -17.39 0.51
CA ASP A 60 -6.79 -18.31 0.69
C ASP A 60 -7.02 -18.67 2.17
N ILE A 61 -5.96 -18.92 2.93
CA ILE A 61 -6.04 -19.19 4.37
C ILE A 61 -6.65 -18.02 5.14
N THR A 62 -6.35 -16.77 4.72
CA THR A 62 -6.76 -15.57 5.46
C THR A 62 -8.00 -14.87 4.88
N LYS A 63 -8.57 -15.36 3.77
CA LYS A 63 -9.65 -14.68 3.01
C LYS A 63 -10.89 -14.33 3.82
N ASP A 64 -11.25 -15.18 4.79
CA ASP A 64 -12.46 -15.01 5.60
C ASP A 64 -12.21 -14.24 6.91
N ASN A 65 -10.97 -13.81 7.16
CA ASN A 65 -10.64 -12.97 8.30
C ASN A 65 -11.29 -11.59 8.15
N THR A 66 -11.73 -11.02 9.26
CA THR A 66 -12.52 -9.77 9.32
C THR A 66 -11.87 -8.67 10.14
N GLY A 67 -10.68 -8.92 10.68
CA GLY A 67 -9.94 -7.95 11.51
C GLY A 67 -9.07 -7.00 10.69
N LEU A 68 -7.80 -6.86 11.07
CA LEU A 68 -6.86 -5.98 10.38
C LEU A 68 -6.60 -6.45 8.93
N ASN A 69 -6.63 -5.52 7.99
CA ASN A 69 -6.14 -5.77 6.63
C ASN A 69 -4.65 -5.47 6.55
N LEU A 70 -3.84 -6.50 6.28
CA LEU A 70 -2.42 -6.38 5.98
C LEU A 70 -2.23 -6.39 4.46
N VAL A 71 -1.80 -5.27 3.89
CA VAL A 71 -1.63 -5.15 2.44
C VAL A 71 -0.14 -5.14 2.09
N MET A 72 0.31 -6.15 1.36
CA MET A 72 1.69 -6.25 0.88
C MET A 72 1.79 -5.67 -0.53
N ALA A 73 2.68 -4.69 -0.72
CA ALA A 73 3.00 -4.15 -2.05
C ALA A 73 4.17 -4.94 -2.67
N LEU A 74 3.87 -5.78 -3.67
CA LEU A 74 4.82 -6.67 -4.35
C LEU A 74 4.87 -6.36 -5.84
N SER A 75 6.08 -6.14 -6.37
CA SER A 75 6.24 -5.67 -7.76
C SER A 75 5.35 -4.44 -8.06
N TYR A 76 5.32 -3.51 -7.08
CA TYR A 76 4.45 -2.34 -7.08
C TYR A 76 5.25 -1.05 -7.26
N SER A 77 4.72 -0.14 -8.05
CA SER A 77 5.10 1.28 -8.02
C SER A 77 3.94 2.16 -8.44
N GLY A 78 3.88 3.39 -7.92
CA GLY A 78 2.77 4.30 -8.20
C GLY A 78 2.65 4.68 -9.68
N ARG A 79 3.78 4.85 -10.38
CA ARG A 79 3.76 5.11 -11.83
C ARG A 79 3.22 3.93 -12.63
N TRP A 80 3.62 2.71 -12.28
CA TRP A 80 3.07 1.50 -12.89
C TRP A 80 1.56 1.39 -12.64
N GLU A 81 1.12 1.60 -11.41
CA GLU A 81 -0.29 1.53 -11.04
C GLU A 81 -1.13 2.51 -11.84
N LEU A 82 -0.72 3.80 -11.89
CA LEU A 82 -1.42 4.82 -12.65
C LEU A 82 -1.50 4.48 -14.15
N LEU A 83 -0.38 4.02 -14.74
CA LEU A 83 -0.37 3.60 -16.12
C LEU A 83 -1.31 2.41 -16.38
N ASN A 84 -1.33 1.45 -15.46
CA ASN A 84 -2.22 0.29 -15.54
C ASN A 84 -3.70 0.71 -15.41
N ALA A 85 -4.03 1.60 -14.49
CA ALA A 85 -5.37 2.16 -14.36
C ALA A 85 -5.82 2.87 -15.65
N VAL A 86 -4.96 3.71 -16.24
CA VAL A 86 -5.25 4.39 -17.51
C VAL A 86 -5.50 3.39 -18.63
N LYS A 87 -4.69 2.34 -18.76
CA LYS A 87 -4.89 1.28 -19.77
C LYS A 87 -6.22 0.56 -19.58
N ASN A 88 -6.59 0.24 -18.37
CA ASN A 88 -7.85 -0.44 -18.06
C ASN A 88 -9.05 0.47 -18.36
N ILE A 89 -8.99 1.75 -17.99
CA ILE A 89 -10.02 2.75 -18.33
C ILE A 89 -10.16 2.86 -19.85
N ALA A 90 -9.06 3.00 -20.58
CA ALA A 90 -9.08 3.09 -22.04
C ALA A 90 -9.68 1.83 -22.68
N PHE A 91 -9.42 0.66 -22.10
CA PHE A 91 -10.03 -0.60 -22.55
C PHE A 91 -11.54 -0.61 -22.32
N GLU A 92 -12.03 -0.18 -21.14
CA GLU A 92 -13.47 -0.07 -20.86
C GLU A 92 -14.19 0.90 -21.80
N VAL A 93 -13.53 2.03 -22.11
CA VAL A 93 -14.05 2.99 -23.10
C VAL A 93 -14.12 2.37 -24.50
N LYS A 94 -13.07 1.69 -24.95
CA LYS A 94 -13.02 1.01 -26.25
C LYS A 94 -14.12 -0.03 -26.41
N GLU A 95 -14.40 -0.78 -25.32
CA GLU A 95 -15.45 -1.81 -25.29
C GLU A 95 -16.87 -1.24 -25.10
N GLY A 96 -17.02 0.10 -25.01
CA GLY A 96 -18.30 0.77 -24.82
C GLY A 96 -18.93 0.60 -23.44
N ARG A 97 -18.18 0.11 -22.45
CA ARG A 97 -18.65 -0.04 -21.07
C ARG A 97 -18.49 1.21 -20.22
N LEU A 98 -17.66 2.15 -20.65
CA LEU A 98 -17.43 3.43 -20.00
C LEU A 98 -17.46 4.55 -21.04
N ASN A 99 -18.20 5.64 -20.72
CA ASN A 99 -18.17 6.85 -21.54
C ASN A 99 -16.99 7.76 -21.09
N VAL A 100 -16.30 8.37 -22.05
CA VAL A 100 -15.18 9.29 -21.78
C VAL A 100 -15.61 10.45 -20.86
N GLU A 101 -16.82 10.98 -21.08
CA GLU A 101 -17.38 12.10 -20.31
C GLU A 101 -17.75 11.71 -18.87
N ALA A 102 -17.83 10.41 -18.57
CA ALA A 102 -18.08 9.88 -17.23
C ALA A 102 -16.80 9.55 -16.46
N ILE A 103 -15.63 9.81 -17.05
CA ILE A 103 -14.35 9.60 -16.37
C ILE A 103 -14.11 10.77 -15.41
N ASP A 104 -14.15 10.47 -14.11
CA ASP A 104 -13.91 11.37 -13.02
C ASP A 104 -12.86 10.79 -12.03
N GLN A 105 -12.66 11.45 -10.91
CA GLN A 105 -11.72 11.03 -9.87
C GLN A 105 -12.11 9.67 -9.26
N ASP A 106 -13.41 9.44 -9.04
CA ASP A 106 -13.91 8.19 -8.49
C ASP A 106 -13.72 7.05 -9.47
N THR A 107 -13.86 7.32 -10.77
CA THR A 107 -13.55 6.37 -11.83
C THR A 107 -12.08 5.95 -11.76
N LEU A 108 -11.15 6.91 -11.71
CA LEU A 108 -9.73 6.59 -11.59
C LEU A 108 -9.46 5.74 -10.35
N GLN A 109 -9.99 6.11 -9.19
CA GLN A 109 -9.80 5.40 -7.93
C GLN A 109 -10.27 3.94 -8.00
N ARG A 110 -11.39 3.66 -8.67
CA ARG A 110 -11.89 2.29 -8.88
C ARG A 110 -10.96 1.39 -9.68
N PHE A 111 -10.13 1.97 -10.55
CA PHE A 111 -9.16 1.22 -11.36
C PHE A 111 -7.77 1.11 -10.74
N LEU A 112 -7.53 1.75 -9.59
CA LEU A 112 -6.30 1.54 -8.82
C LEU A 112 -6.33 0.17 -8.11
N CYS A 113 -5.17 -0.45 -7.95
CA CYS A 113 -5.08 -1.72 -7.23
C CYS A 113 -5.33 -1.58 -5.72
N THR A 114 -5.41 -0.34 -5.23
CA THR A 114 -5.77 0.03 -3.86
C THR A 114 -7.26 0.35 -3.68
N SER A 115 -8.09 0.19 -4.70
CA SER A 115 -9.51 0.58 -4.70
C SER A 115 -10.36 -0.02 -3.57
N ALA A 116 -9.93 -1.14 -3.00
CA ALA A 116 -10.60 -1.80 -1.87
C ALA A 116 -10.23 -1.22 -0.49
N PHE A 117 -9.30 -0.25 -0.44
CA PHE A 117 -8.75 0.29 0.80
C PHE A 117 -8.91 1.81 0.84
N PRO A 118 -9.04 2.40 2.04
CA PRO A 118 -8.95 3.86 2.18
C PRO A 118 -7.54 4.34 1.86
N ASP A 119 -7.43 5.61 1.47
CA ASP A 119 -6.12 6.24 1.34
C ASP A 119 -5.39 6.27 2.70
N PRO A 120 -4.06 6.10 2.72
CA PRO A 120 -3.30 6.08 3.95
C PRO A 120 -3.30 7.46 4.62
N GLU A 121 -3.54 7.47 5.93
CA GLU A 121 -3.49 8.69 6.74
C GLU A 121 -2.07 9.00 7.25
N LEU A 122 -1.26 7.95 7.47
CA LEU A 122 0.12 8.06 7.94
C LEU A 122 1.04 7.19 7.07
N MET A 123 2.09 7.79 6.51
CA MET A 123 3.18 7.09 5.86
C MET A 123 4.44 7.19 6.73
N ILE A 124 4.99 6.04 7.12
CA ILE A 124 6.23 5.95 7.89
C ILE A 124 7.38 5.54 6.96
N ARG A 125 8.40 6.37 6.87
CA ARG A 125 9.63 6.06 6.13
C ARG A 125 10.80 5.89 7.08
N THR A 126 11.39 4.70 7.06
CA THR A 126 12.54 4.32 7.88
C THR A 126 13.89 4.63 7.19
N SER A 127 15.00 4.38 7.89
CA SER A 127 16.37 4.43 7.38
C SER A 127 16.89 5.83 7.05
N GLY A 128 16.31 6.91 7.59
CA GLY A 128 16.75 8.28 7.36
C GLY A 128 16.57 8.78 5.93
N GLU A 129 15.69 8.16 5.16
CA GLU A 129 15.41 8.50 3.78
C GLU A 129 14.20 9.43 3.68
N PHE A 130 14.35 10.60 3.04
CA PHE A 130 13.33 11.65 2.96
C PHE A 130 12.66 11.70 1.59
N ARG A 131 12.25 10.55 1.06
CA ARG A 131 11.57 10.40 -0.23
C ARG A 131 10.56 9.27 -0.18
N ILE A 132 9.48 9.34 -0.97
CA ILE A 132 8.45 8.30 -1.05
C ILE A 132 8.80 7.19 -2.07
N SER A 133 9.81 7.39 -2.90
CA SER A 133 10.36 6.39 -3.84
C SER A 133 9.30 5.71 -4.70
N ASN A 134 8.45 6.49 -5.36
CA ASN A 134 7.42 5.98 -6.26
C ASN A 134 6.38 5.06 -5.58
N PHE A 135 6.21 5.18 -4.25
CA PHE A 135 5.24 4.41 -3.49
C PHE A 135 3.94 5.19 -3.30
N LEU A 136 2.79 4.61 -3.64
CA LEU A 136 1.43 5.15 -3.44
C LEU A 136 1.28 6.63 -3.85
N LEU A 137 1.76 7.01 -5.06
CA LEU A 137 1.84 8.41 -5.50
C LEU A 137 0.50 9.15 -5.44
N TYR A 138 -0.58 8.48 -5.82
CA TYR A 138 -1.92 9.06 -5.83
C TYR A 138 -2.52 9.11 -4.42
N GLN A 139 -2.41 8.02 -3.69
CA GLN A 139 -3.04 7.81 -2.40
C GLN A 139 -2.40 8.62 -1.26
N LEU A 140 -1.11 8.97 -1.39
CA LEU A 140 -0.38 9.76 -0.38
C LEU A 140 -0.63 11.27 -0.47
N ALA A 141 -1.53 11.73 -1.35
CA ALA A 141 -1.75 13.16 -1.60
C ALA A 141 -2.06 13.97 -0.34
N TYR A 142 -2.72 13.38 0.66
CA TYR A 142 -3.07 14.00 1.93
C TYR A 142 -2.57 13.21 3.15
N ALA A 143 -1.68 12.24 2.94
CA ALA A 143 -1.08 11.47 4.03
C ALA A 143 -0.09 12.32 4.82
N GLU A 144 -0.10 12.15 6.14
CA GLU A 144 0.97 12.67 6.99
C GLU A 144 2.23 11.83 6.83
N LEU A 145 3.39 12.49 6.70
CA LEU A 145 4.66 11.82 6.47
C LEU A 145 5.49 11.83 7.76
N TYR A 146 5.89 10.65 8.21
CA TYR A 146 6.80 10.48 9.35
C TYR A 146 8.10 9.83 8.89
N PHE A 147 9.22 10.49 9.14
CA PHE A 147 10.55 10.02 8.77
C PHE A 147 11.35 9.68 10.02
N THR A 148 11.98 8.50 10.04
CA THR A 148 12.83 8.08 11.15
C THR A 148 14.16 7.52 10.66
N ASN A 149 15.22 7.72 11.45
CA ASN A 149 16.56 7.17 11.19
C ASN A 149 16.65 5.67 11.52
N VAL A 150 15.66 5.13 12.25
CA VAL A 150 15.62 3.70 12.61
C VAL A 150 15.56 2.88 11.31
N ARG A 151 16.44 1.90 11.18
CA ARG A 151 16.43 0.98 10.02
C ARG A 151 15.29 -0.01 10.14
N TRP A 152 14.74 -0.46 9.00
CA TRP A 152 13.61 -1.38 9.01
C TRP A 152 13.83 -2.64 9.88
N PRO A 153 15.02 -3.32 9.86
CA PRO A 153 15.25 -4.47 10.74
C PRO A 153 15.20 -4.15 12.24
N ASP A 154 15.39 -2.89 12.63
CA ASP A 154 15.40 -2.43 14.02
C ASP A 154 14.10 -1.71 14.42
N PHE A 155 13.20 -1.47 13.47
CA PHE A 155 11.91 -0.83 13.71
C PHE A 155 10.99 -1.79 14.49
N ARG A 156 10.54 -1.37 15.68
CA ARG A 156 9.74 -2.17 16.61
C ARG A 156 8.51 -1.41 17.07
N LYS A 157 7.75 -2.04 17.91
CA LYS A 157 6.49 -1.54 18.47
C LYS A 157 6.60 -0.12 19.04
N ASP A 158 7.67 0.19 19.77
CA ASP A 158 7.87 1.50 20.37
C ASP A 158 8.07 2.58 19.31
N ASN A 159 8.80 2.28 18.25
CA ASN A 159 8.97 3.20 17.11
C ASN A 159 7.65 3.45 16.36
N LEU A 160 6.79 2.43 16.26
CA LEU A 160 5.44 2.60 15.71
C LEU A 160 4.59 3.51 16.60
N TYR A 161 4.67 3.34 17.90
CA TYR A 161 3.93 4.19 18.85
C TYR A 161 4.41 5.63 18.81
N GLU A 162 5.71 5.88 18.70
CA GLU A 162 6.26 7.22 18.50
C GLU A 162 5.68 7.88 17.24
N ALA A 163 5.63 7.17 16.12
CA ALA A 163 5.07 7.68 14.87
C ALA A 163 3.56 7.98 15.00
N ILE A 164 2.81 7.13 15.70
CA ILE A 164 1.37 7.33 15.94
C ILE A 164 1.13 8.54 16.86
N LEU A 165 1.92 8.70 17.92
CA LEU A 165 1.83 9.83 18.83
C LEU A 165 2.16 11.15 18.13
N ASP A 166 3.19 11.17 17.29
CA ASP A 166 3.53 12.32 16.45
C ASP A 166 2.35 12.67 15.52
N TYR A 167 1.79 11.67 14.83
CA TYR A 167 0.62 11.84 13.96
C TYR A 167 -0.58 12.42 14.72
N GLN A 168 -0.89 11.92 15.90
CA GLN A 168 -2.01 12.39 16.71
C GLN A 168 -1.84 13.84 17.21
N GLY A 169 -0.61 14.32 17.31
CA GLY A 169 -0.29 15.71 17.66
C GLY A 169 -0.42 16.71 16.49
N ARG A 170 -0.65 16.24 15.26
CA ARG A 170 -0.71 17.09 14.07
C ARG A 170 -2.11 17.59 13.79
N GLU A 171 -2.21 18.82 13.31
CA GLU A 171 -3.46 19.40 12.81
C GLU A 171 -3.61 19.10 11.31
N ARG A 172 -4.61 18.32 10.92
CA ARG A 172 -4.89 17.96 9.52
C ARG A 172 -5.88 18.97 8.93
N ARG A 173 -5.43 19.74 7.94
CA ARG A 173 -6.21 20.88 7.41
C ARG A 173 -6.91 20.60 6.08
N PHE A 174 -6.49 19.60 5.29
CA PHE A 174 -7.07 19.25 3.99
C PHE A 174 -7.33 20.46 3.07
N GLY A 175 -6.37 21.41 3.05
CA GLY A 175 -6.49 22.66 2.29
C GLY A 175 -7.32 23.75 2.97
N LYS A 176 -7.87 23.55 4.16
CA LYS A 176 -8.60 24.56 4.96
C LYS A 176 -7.64 25.39 5.83
N THR A 177 -8.11 26.54 6.31
CA THR A 177 -7.39 27.29 7.35
C THR A 177 -7.58 26.67 8.73
N GLY A 178 -6.66 26.91 9.68
CA GLY A 178 -6.80 26.39 11.05
C GLY A 178 -8.11 26.83 11.73
N GLU A 179 -8.56 28.06 11.48
CA GLU A 179 -9.85 28.58 12.00
C GLU A 179 -11.07 27.80 11.47
N GLN A 180 -11.03 27.37 10.19
CA GLN A 180 -12.10 26.56 9.59
C GLN A 180 -12.18 25.18 10.21
N VAL A 181 -11.04 24.54 10.48
CA VAL A 181 -10.97 23.22 11.13
C VAL A 181 -11.49 23.28 12.56
N THR A 182 -11.10 24.31 13.33
CA THR A 182 -11.55 24.51 14.71
C THR A 182 -13.06 24.71 14.81
N ASN A 183 -13.66 25.46 13.90
CA ASN A 183 -15.10 25.73 13.88
C ASN A 183 -15.94 24.48 13.54
N GLU A 184 -15.44 23.56 12.72
CA GLU A 184 -16.12 22.29 12.43
C GLU A 184 -16.07 21.30 13.59
N SER A 185 -14.97 21.27 14.35
CA SER A 185 -14.84 20.40 15.52
C SER A 185 -15.71 20.83 16.73
N VAL A 186 -16.18 22.07 16.76
CA VAL A 186 -17.10 22.61 17.79
C VAL A 186 -18.58 22.36 17.41
N SER A 187 -18.84 21.94 16.17
CA SER A 187 -20.23 21.78 15.64
C SER A 187 -20.73 20.31 15.71
N HIS A 188 -19.97 19.41 16.30
CA HIS A 188 -20.31 18.01 16.58
C HIS A 188 -20.13 17.71 18.06
#